data_76c6eec082d98adbad3bbc3ec15bb19e
#
_entry.id   76c6eec082d98adbad3bbc3ec15bb19e
#
_cell.length_a   1.000
_cell.length_b   1.000
_cell.length_c   1.000
_cell.angle_alpha   90.00
_cell.angle_beta   90.00
_cell.angle_gamma   90.00
#
_symmetry.space_group_name_H-M   'P 1'
#
loop_
_entity.id
_entity.type
_entity.pdbx_description
1 polymer ?
#
loop_
_entity_poly.entity_id
_entity_poly.type
_entity_poly.pdbx_seq_one_letter_code
_entity_poly.pdbx_strand_id
1 'polypeptide(L)'
;MSALKVSVNPQSNSSMRREPWHPRLGKESASSLRSVTRPSLPLRVALVGNHLPRQCGIATFTTDLCDAIAAEYGASGLSVTAVNDPKSSYAYPARVRFEIAECDISSYQATANSLNASNVDLVCLQHEYGIFGGNAGSHVLHLLHQLTMPVVTTLHTVLRQPSFDQRIVMQQIAARSDRLIVMSDYSSRVLQDVFGVPGEKIDRIPHGIPDLPFVEPDFYKESLSIGGKTVLLTFGLLSSNKGFENVIQALPRILARHRDVVYVIAGATHPHVRAREGDRYRDQLQALARELGVEKEVIFHNRFVSPQEMASLVGAADLYITPYRYEAQAVSGTLAYAVGAGKAIISTPYWHAAELLDDGRGALVPFEDPDAIAAAAIELLKNDAARQTMRLRAYSHGRQMVWNRVAQSYMRSFTRARASHLQTDRLRSTVQAIEVNTSQLLSA
;
A
#
# COMPACT_ATOMS: atom_id res chain seq x y z
N MET A 1 12.78 22.07 72.12
CA MET A 1 13.58 23.32 71.97
C MET A 1 14.02 23.35 70.52
N SER A 2 13.55 24.12 69.94
CA SER A 2 13.52 25.38 69.19
C SER A 2 13.45 25.13 67.68
N ALA A 3 12.31 25.50 67.12
CA ALA A 3 12.04 25.54 65.70
C ALA A 3 12.77 26.72 65.02
N LEU A 4 13.30 26.49 63.84
CA LEU A 4 13.61 27.58 62.92
C LEU A 4 12.71 27.44 61.69
N LYS A 5 11.74 28.36 61.58
CA LYS A 5 10.93 28.62 60.41
C LYS A 5 11.79 29.36 59.38
N VAL A 6 11.89 28.79 58.16
CA VAL A 6 12.34 29.54 56.99
C VAL A 6 11.11 29.75 56.07
N SER A 7 10.78 31.00 55.91
CA SER A 7 9.73 31.53 55.01
C SER A 7 10.25 31.42 53.56
N VAL A 8 9.50 30.77 52.68
CA VAL A 8 9.70 30.80 51.21
C VAL A 8 8.58 31.61 50.58
N ASN A 9 8.96 32.66 49.90
CA ASN A 9 8.14 33.59 49.16
C ASN A 9 7.74 32.93 47.81
N PRO A 10 6.47 32.93 47.40
CA PRO A 10 6.04 32.42 46.11
C PRO A 10 5.97 33.55 45.09
N GLN A 11 6.91 33.65 44.17
CA GLN A 11 6.70 34.40 42.92
C GLN A 11 7.37 33.74 41.73
N SER A 12 6.57 33.76 40.62
CA SER A 12 6.86 33.54 39.22
C SER A 12 6.94 32.08 38.74
N ASN A 13 5.76 31.49 38.57
CA ASN A 13 5.53 30.42 37.61
C ASN A 13 5.21 31.05 36.24
N SER A 14 6.20 31.21 35.38
CA SER A 14 5.96 31.47 33.96
C SER A 14 5.92 30.12 33.23
N SER A 15 4.70 29.64 33.01
CA SER A 15 4.41 28.52 32.14
C SER A 15 4.79 28.85 30.71
N MET A 16 5.97 28.45 30.25
CA MET A 16 6.27 28.36 28.81
C MET A 16 5.45 27.23 28.22
N ARG A 17 4.30 27.52 27.66
CA ARG A 17 3.63 26.66 26.70
C ARG A 17 4.53 26.59 25.45
N ARG A 18 5.18 25.48 25.21
CA ARG A 18 5.83 25.20 23.93
C ARG A 18 4.72 24.94 22.90
N GLU A 19 4.54 25.86 21.95
CA GLU A 19 3.71 25.67 20.78
C GLU A 19 4.30 24.52 19.91
N PRO A 20 3.46 23.75 19.21
CA PRO A 20 3.95 22.72 18.28
C PRO A 20 4.72 23.40 17.14
N TRP A 21 5.90 22.88 16.86
CA TRP A 21 6.81 23.34 15.84
C TRP A 21 6.16 23.28 14.45
N HIS A 22 5.89 24.45 13.88
CA HIS A 22 5.64 24.60 12.45
C HIS A 22 6.93 25.12 11.81
N PRO A 23 7.43 24.52 10.70
CA PRO A 23 8.57 25.08 10.01
C PRO A 23 8.19 26.48 9.50
N ARG A 24 8.82 27.50 10.06
CA ARG A 24 8.73 28.87 9.52
C ARG A 24 9.48 28.88 8.20
N LEU A 25 8.74 28.78 7.12
CA LEU A 25 9.24 29.23 5.82
C LEU A 25 9.50 30.72 5.96
N GLY A 26 10.78 31.09 5.79
CA GLY A 26 11.23 32.49 5.78
C GLY A 26 10.35 33.31 4.84
N LYS A 27 9.93 34.50 5.32
CA LYS A 27 9.32 35.52 4.46
C LYS A 27 10.40 36.07 3.54
N GLU A 28 10.64 35.36 2.43
CA GLU A 28 11.27 35.98 1.29
C GLU A 28 10.22 36.77 0.52
N SER A 29 10.61 37.97 0.14
CA SER A 29 9.83 39.01 -0.50
C SER A 29 8.90 38.49 -1.61
N ALA A 30 7.62 38.84 -1.50
CA ALA A 30 6.63 38.68 -2.56
C ALA A 30 7.01 39.51 -3.80
N SER A 31 7.82 38.94 -4.68
CA SER A 31 7.99 39.45 -6.02
C SER A 31 7.91 38.29 -7.00
N SER A 32 6.82 38.27 -7.80
CA SER A 32 6.58 37.43 -8.96
C SER A 32 6.56 35.89 -8.72
N LEU A 33 5.63 35.36 -7.92
CA LEU A 33 5.12 34.04 -8.15
C LEU A 33 4.41 34.04 -9.52
N ARG A 34 5.14 33.68 -10.58
CA ARG A 34 4.50 33.18 -11.80
C ARG A 34 3.60 32.06 -11.31
N SER A 35 2.29 32.20 -11.51
CA SER A 35 1.34 31.12 -11.34
C SER A 35 1.80 30.00 -12.28
N VAL A 36 2.52 29.02 -11.73
CA VAL A 36 2.74 27.76 -12.45
C VAL A 36 1.35 27.16 -12.53
N THR A 37 0.68 27.39 -13.67
CA THR A 37 -0.56 26.73 -14.01
C THR A 37 -0.23 25.23 -13.98
N ARG A 38 -0.66 24.54 -12.91
CA ARG A 38 -0.55 23.08 -12.86
C ARG A 38 -1.21 22.54 -14.13
N PRO A 39 -0.54 21.62 -14.85
CA PRO A 39 -1.17 21.02 -16.01
C PRO A 39 -2.51 20.43 -15.55
N SER A 40 -3.60 20.78 -16.23
CA SER A 40 -4.89 20.17 -15.98
C SER A 40 -4.79 18.67 -16.28
N LEU A 41 -5.50 17.85 -15.51
CA LEU A 41 -5.56 16.40 -15.78
C LEU A 41 -5.97 16.20 -17.25
N PRO A 42 -5.14 15.59 -18.11
CA PRO A 42 -5.42 15.47 -19.54
C PRO A 42 -6.55 14.48 -19.83
N LEU A 43 -7.01 13.72 -18.83
CA LEU A 43 -8.04 12.69 -18.90
C LEU A 43 -8.94 12.77 -17.67
N ARG A 44 -10.23 12.54 -17.83
CA ARG A 44 -11.17 12.32 -16.72
C ARG A 44 -11.13 10.84 -16.36
N VAL A 45 -10.61 10.55 -15.16
CA VAL A 45 -10.35 9.18 -14.69
C VAL A 45 -11.29 8.84 -13.53
N ALA A 46 -11.95 7.68 -13.63
CA ALA A 46 -12.67 7.08 -12.52
C ALA A 46 -11.87 5.90 -11.95
N LEU A 47 -11.47 5.98 -10.68
CA LEU A 47 -10.89 4.83 -9.99
C LEU A 47 -12.02 3.99 -9.40
N VAL A 48 -11.96 2.67 -9.57
CA VAL A 48 -12.90 1.71 -9.02
C VAL A 48 -12.19 0.78 -8.06
N GLY A 49 -12.66 0.71 -6.81
CA GLY A 49 -12.06 -0.12 -5.76
C GLY A 49 -12.48 0.34 -4.37
N ASN A 50 -11.78 -0.10 -3.34
CA ASN A 50 -12.04 0.40 -1.99
C ASN A 50 -11.42 1.79 -1.82
N HIS A 51 -11.98 2.61 -0.93
CA HIS A 51 -11.47 3.94 -0.59
C HIS A 51 -11.60 4.19 0.92
N LEU A 52 -10.72 5.00 1.51
CA LEU A 52 -10.89 5.43 2.90
C LEU A 52 -12.23 6.19 3.06
N PRO A 53 -12.95 6.00 4.21
CA PRO A 53 -12.46 5.48 5.48
C PRO A 53 -12.58 3.96 5.68
N ARG A 54 -12.87 3.15 4.64
CA ARG A 54 -12.78 1.69 4.77
C ARG A 54 -11.34 1.29 5.15
N GLN A 55 -11.19 0.51 6.25
CA GLN A 55 -9.88 0.15 6.80
C GLN A 55 -9.31 -1.10 6.12
N CYS A 56 -8.67 -0.93 4.96
CA CYS A 56 -7.93 -1.99 4.29
C CYS A 56 -6.79 -1.43 3.43
N GLY A 57 -5.83 -2.27 3.05
CA GLY A 57 -4.67 -1.87 2.25
C GLY A 57 -5.04 -1.29 0.87
N ILE A 58 -6.07 -1.86 0.22
CA ILE A 58 -6.54 -1.38 -1.09
C ILE A 58 -7.17 0.02 -0.97
N ALA A 59 -7.94 0.27 0.10
CA ALA A 59 -8.53 1.58 0.35
C ALA A 59 -7.45 2.65 0.56
N THR A 60 -6.40 2.34 1.33
CA THR A 60 -5.24 3.23 1.51
C THR A 60 -4.55 3.48 0.18
N PHE A 61 -4.23 2.43 -0.57
CA PHE A 61 -3.58 2.54 -1.89
C PHE A 61 -4.38 3.40 -2.87
N THR A 62 -5.68 3.15 -3.00
CA THR A 62 -6.56 3.91 -3.90
C THR A 62 -6.63 5.38 -3.51
N THR A 63 -6.73 5.66 -2.21
CA THR A 63 -6.75 7.04 -1.70
C THR A 63 -5.44 7.76 -1.97
N ASP A 64 -4.30 7.13 -1.65
CA ASP A 64 -2.97 7.70 -1.85
C ASP A 64 -2.67 7.94 -3.33
N LEU A 65 -3.08 7.01 -4.21
CA LEU A 65 -2.95 7.20 -5.66
C LEU A 65 -3.81 8.37 -6.17
N CYS A 66 -5.05 8.49 -5.69
CA CYS A 66 -5.90 9.64 -6.01
C CYS A 66 -5.28 10.96 -5.56
N ASP A 67 -4.76 11.00 -4.34
CA ASP A 67 -4.12 12.19 -3.77
C ASP A 67 -2.86 12.56 -4.56
N ALA A 68 -2.05 11.58 -4.95
CA ALA A 68 -0.85 11.79 -5.76
C ALA A 68 -1.18 12.31 -7.17
N ILE A 69 -2.18 11.73 -7.84
CA ILE A 69 -2.62 12.21 -9.16
C ILE A 69 -3.20 13.63 -9.03
N ALA A 70 -4.00 13.88 -7.99
CA ALA A 70 -4.58 15.21 -7.76
C ALA A 70 -3.50 16.26 -7.43
N ALA A 71 -2.46 15.89 -6.70
CA ALA A 71 -1.34 16.78 -6.37
C ALA A 71 -0.51 17.14 -7.61
N GLU A 72 -0.30 16.19 -8.52
CA GLU A 72 0.54 16.36 -9.72
C GLU A 72 -0.23 17.05 -10.87
N TYR A 73 -1.50 16.67 -11.09
CA TYR A 73 -2.29 17.07 -12.26
C TYR A 73 -3.57 17.85 -11.93
N GLY A 74 -3.87 18.09 -10.65
CA GLY A 74 -5.12 18.69 -10.20
C GLY A 74 -6.24 17.66 -9.97
N ALA A 75 -7.17 18.01 -9.09
CA ALA A 75 -8.28 17.14 -8.71
C ALA A 75 -9.45 17.13 -9.72
N SER A 76 -9.49 18.10 -10.62
CA SER A 76 -10.54 18.24 -11.63
C SER A 76 -10.47 17.07 -12.60
N GLY A 77 -11.56 16.33 -12.74
CA GLY A 77 -11.62 15.15 -13.62
C GLY A 77 -11.23 13.82 -12.94
N LEU A 78 -10.91 13.83 -11.64
CA LEU A 78 -10.68 12.60 -10.88
C LEU A 78 -11.89 12.26 -10.03
N SER A 79 -12.39 11.04 -10.17
CA SER A 79 -13.51 10.51 -9.38
C SER A 79 -13.23 9.09 -8.89
N VAL A 80 -13.98 8.66 -7.90
CA VAL A 80 -13.88 7.32 -7.33
C VAL A 80 -15.25 6.67 -7.29
N THR A 81 -15.29 5.39 -7.61
CA THR A 81 -16.39 4.47 -7.31
C THR A 81 -15.92 3.55 -6.20
N ALA A 82 -16.51 3.65 -5.02
CA ALA A 82 -16.12 2.86 -3.87
C ALA A 82 -16.91 1.55 -3.77
N VAL A 83 -16.23 0.45 -3.47
CA VAL A 83 -16.88 -0.84 -3.20
C VAL A 83 -17.02 -1.01 -1.69
N ASN A 84 -18.26 -1.22 -1.23
CA ASN A 84 -18.64 -1.33 0.17
C ASN A 84 -18.81 -2.78 0.61
N ASP A 85 -18.34 -3.08 1.83
CA ASP A 85 -18.63 -4.35 2.48
C ASP A 85 -20.15 -4.53 2.67
N PRO A 86 -20.63 -5.77 2.74
CA PRO A 86 -22.01 -6.02 3.07
C PRO A 86 -22.40 -5.35 4.40
N LYS A 87 -23.52 -4.61 4.39
CA LYS A 87 -24.08 -3.91 5.57
C LYS A 87 -23.22 -2.76 6.14
N SER A 88 -22.17 -2.32 5.42
CA SER A 88 -21.36 -1.18 5.82
C SER A 88 -21.77 0.08 5.05
N SER A 89 -21.72 1.22 5.73
CA SER A 89 -21.90 2.55 5.15
C SER A 89 -20.75 3.44 5.61
N TYR A 90 -20.21 4.23 4.70
CA TYR A 90 -19.04 5.06 4.96
C TYR A 90 -19.32 6.52 4.60
N ALA A 91 -18.83 7.44 5.42
CA ALA A 91 -18.86 8.88 5.11
C ALA A 91 -17.71 9.22 4.15
N TYR A 92 -17.94 9.04 2.86
CA TYR A 92 -16.93 9.27 1.83
C TYR A 92 -16.71 10.75 1.52
N PRO A 93 -15.49 11.13 1.09
CA PRO A 93 -15.22 12.47 0.56
C PRO A 93 -15.93 12.70 -0.79
N ALA A 94 -16.12 13.96 -1.18
CA ALA A 94 -16.86 14.37 -2.39
C ALA A 94 -16.31 13.78 -3.72
N ARG A 95 -15.06 13.30 -3.74
CA ARG A 95 -14.48 12.61 -4.91
C ARG A 95 -15.11 11.24 -5.18
N VAL A 96 -15.67 10.58 -4.15
CA VAL A 96 -16.43 9.34 -4.33
C VAL A 96 -17.80 9.72 -4.87
N ARG A 97 -18.04 9.38 -6.13
CA ARG A 97 -19.25 9.75 -6.87
C ARG A 97 -20.28 8.62 -6.91
N PHE A 98 -19.80 7.38 -6.86
CA PHE A 98 -20.63 6.19 -6.91
C PHE A 98 -20.18 5.19 -5.87
N GLU A 99 -21.10 4.36 -5.44
CA GLU A 99 -20.88 3.29 -4.50
C GLU A 99 -21.40 1.98 -5.07
N ILE A 100 -20.64 0.91 -4.92
CA ILE A 100 -21.03 -0.45 -5.32
C ILE A 100 -21.22 -1.26 -4.02
N ALA A 101 -22.37 -1.88 -3.88
CA ALA A 101 -22.61 -2.90 -2.86
C ALA A 101 -21.95 -4.20 -3.31
N GLU A 102 -20.94 -4.68 -2.59
CA GLU A 102 -20.07 -5.81 -2.99
C GLU A 102 -20.85 -7.03 -3.48
N CYS A 103 -21.94 -7.40 -2.80
CA CYS A 103 -22.73 -8.61 -3.08
C CYS A 103 -23.93 -8.36 -4.00
N ASP A 104 -24.17 -7.13 -4.47
CA ASP A 104 -25.32 -6.79 -5.32
C ASP A 104 -24.92 -6.53 -6.77
N ILE A 105 -25.16 -7.50 -7.66
CA ILE A 105 -24.86 -7.43 -9.09
C ILE A 105 -25.51 -6.21 -9.73
N SER A 106 -26.73 -5.82 -9.31
CA SER A 106 -27.43 -4.69 -9.89
C SER A 106 -26.70 -3.37 -9.66
N SER A 107 -25.97 -3.23 -8.54
CA SER A 107 -25.15 -2.05 -8.25
C SER A 107 -23.95 -1.91 -9.18
N TYR A 108 -23.35 -3.03 -9.63
CA TYR A 108 -22.28 -3.02 -10.65
C TYR A 108 -22.80 -2.57 -12.01
N GLN A 109 -23.98 -3.06 -12.42
CA GLN A 109 -24.61 -2.68 -13.68
C GLN A 109 -25.05 -1.22 -13.69
N ALA A 110 -25.68 -0.74 -12.61
CA ALA A 110 -26.09 0.65 -12.45
C ALA A 110 -24.86 1.59 -12.48
N THR A 111 -23.76 1.18 -11.87
CA THR A 111 -22.48 1.92 -11.89
C THR A 111 -21.91 1.97 -13.32
N ALA A 112 -21.92 0.86 -14.06
CA ALA A 112 -21.46 0.87 -15.46
C ALA A 112 -22.26 1.85 -16.31
N ASN A 113 -23.60 1.84 -16.19
CA ASN A 113 -24.47 2.77 -16.89
C ASN A 113 -24.17 4.23 -16.52
N SER A 114 -23.95 4.50 -15.24
CA SER A 114 -23.61 5.85 -14.75
C SER A 114 -22.26 6.34 -15.26
N LEU A 115 -21.23 5.46 -15.27
CA LEU A 115 -19.91 5.77 -15.84
C LEU A 115 -19.99 6.02 -17.35
N ASN A 116 -20.72 5.19 -18.10
CA ASN A 116 -20.92 5.35 -19.55
C ASN A 116 -21.67 6.64 -19.89
N ALA A 117 -22.64 7.06 -19.06
CA ALA A 117 -23.38 8.31 -19.23
C ALA A 117 -22.59 9.54 -18.77
N SER A 118 -21.50 9.35 -18.04
CA SER A 118 -20.65 10.43 -17.55
C SER A 118 -19.56 10.78 -18.58
N ASN A 119 -18.87 11.89 -18.31
CA ASN A 119 -17.76 12.30 -19.17
C ASN A 119 -16.43 11.66 -18.74
N VAL A 120 -16.40 10.40 -18.29
CA VAL A 120 -15.19 9.67 -17.93
C VAL A 120 -14.47 9.18 -19.18
N ASP A 121 -13.19 9.50 -19.29
CA ASP A 121 -12.34 9.11 -20.43
C ASP A 121 -11.67 7.74 -20.23
N LEU A 122 -11.57 7.26 -18.96
CA LEU A 122 -10.87 6.03 -18.60
C LEU A 122 -11.29 5.55 -17.21
N VAL A 123 -11.44 4.24 -17.06
CA VAL A 123 -11.60 3.58 -15.74
C VAL A 123 -10.29 2.94 -15.30
N CYS A 124 -9.86 3.23 -14.07
CA CYS A 124 -8.74 2.55 -13.40
C CYS A 124 -9.28 1.62 -12.31
N LEU A 125 -9.31 0.32 -12.58
CA LEU A 125 -9.75 -0.71 -11.64
C LEU A 125 -8.62 -1.08 -10.68
N GLN A 126 -8.89 -1.09 -9.37
CA GLN A 126 -8.01 -1.62 -8.34
C GLN A 126 -8.48 -3.03 -7.99
N HIS A 127 -7.86 -4.04 -8.58
CA HIS A 127 -8.33 -5.41 -8.45
C HIS A 127 -7.64 -6.17 -7.32
N GLU A 128 -8.47 -6.74 -6.44
CA GLU A 128 -8.15 -7.79 -5.48
C GLU A 128 -9.36 -8.74 -5.42
N TYR A 129 -9.12 -10.05 -5.41
CA TYR A 129 -10.20 -11.06 -5.44
C TYR A 129 -11.21 -10.90 -4.30
N GLY A 130 -10.73 -10.51 -3.12
CA GLY A 130 -11.53 -10.43 -1.90
C GLY A 130 -12.30 -9.14 -1.68
N ILE A 131 -12.33 -8.19 -2.63
CA ILE A 131 -13.08 -6.93 -2.48
C ILE A 131 -14.29 -6.81 -3.39
N PHE A 132 -14.49 -7.78 -4.27
CA PHE A 132 -15.66 -7.87 -5.15
C PHE A 132 -16.46 -9.14 -4.81
N GLY A 133 -17.77 -9.07 -4.88
CA GLY A 133 -18.64 -10.19 -4.59
C GLY A 133 -18.57 -11.32 -5.62
N GLY A 134 -19.23 -12.43 -5.31
CA GLY A 134 -19.24 -13.63 -6.12
C GLY A 134 -17.98 -14.50 -5.97
N ASN A 135 -17.93 -15.64 -6.64
CA ASN A 135 -16.78 -16.53 -6.61
C ASN A 135 -15.55 -15.82 -7.18
N ALA A 136 -14.47 -15.78 -6.40
CA ALA A 136 -13.23 -15.10 -6.78
C ALA A 136 -13.43 -13.62 -7.23
N GLY A 137 -14.41 -12.91 -6.68
CA GLY A 137 -14.69 -11.53 -7.03
C GLY A 137 -15.38 -11.34 -8.39
N SER A 138 -16.05 -12.36 -8.92
CA SER A 138 -16.61 -12.38 -10.27
C SER A 138 -17.64 -11.30 -10.57
N HIS A 139 -18.29 -10.71 -9.56
CA HIS A 139 -19.27 -9.64 -9.76
C HIS A 139 -18.68 -8.41 -10.48
N VAL A 140 -17.38 -8.15 -10.36
CA VAL A 140 -16.71 -7.06 -11.10
C VAL A 140 -16.83 -7.20 -12.62
N LEU A 141 -17.01 -8.42 -13.14
CA LEU A 141 -17.18 -8.67 -14.56
C LEU A 141 -18.47 -8.05 -15.11
N HIS A 142 -19.53 -7.94 -14.29
CA HIS A 142 -20.78 -7.25 -14.68
C HIS A 142 -20.56 -5.75 -14.92
N LEU A 143 -19.62 -5.12 -14.22
CA LEU A 143 -19.17 -3.77 -14.50
C LEU A 143 -18.35 -3.74 -15.80
N LEU A 144 -17.26 -4.53 -15.84
CA LEU A 144 -16.26 -4.47 -16.92
C LEU A 144 -16.84 -4.78 -18.30
N HIS A 145 -17.82 -5.69 -18.39
CA HIS A 145 -18.44 -6.07 -19.66
C HIS A 145 -19.31 -4.96 -20.27
N GLN A 146 -19.79 -4.03 -19.46
CA GLN A 146 -20.67 -2.95 -19.89
C GLN A 146 -19.94 -1.62 -20.11
N LEU A 147 -18.71 -1.47 -19.62
CA LEU A 147 -17.92 -0.26 -19.83
C LEU A 147 -17.58 -0.07 -21.32
N THR A 148 -17.74 1.17 -21.79
CA THR A 148 -17.46 1.57 -23.18
C THR A 148 -16.15 2.34 -23.35
N MET A 149 -15.57 2.84 -22.24
CA MET A 149 -14.29 3.54 -22.23
C MET A 149 -13.14 2.57 -21.92
N PRO A 150 -11.88 2.95 -22.20
CA PRO A 150 -10.72 2.14 -21.88
C PRO A 150 -10.61 1.83 -20.38
N VAL A 151 -10.13 0.62 -20.08
CA VAL A 151 -9.91 0.12 -18.72
C VAL A 151 -8.43 -0.15 -18.49
N VAL A 152 -7.87 0.41 -17.40
CA VAL A 152 -6.56 0.05 -16.87
C VAL A 152 -6.78 -0.64 -15.53
N THR A 153 -6.28 -1.87 -15.39
CA THR A 153 -6.45 -2.62 -14.13
C THR A 153 -5.13 -2.76 -13.40
N THR A 154 -5.09 -2.29 -12.15
CA THR A 154 -4.01 -2.58 -11.19
C THR A 154 -4.31 -3.90 -10.48
N LEU A 155 -3.40 -4.86 -10.58
CA LEU A 155 -3.52 -6.17 -9.95
C LEU A 155 -2.73 -6.21 -8.66
N HIS A 156 -3.42 -6.26 -7.52
CA HIS A 156 -2.80 -6.35 -6.20
C HIS A 156 -2.38 -7.77 -5.85
N THR A 157 -3.05 -8.77 -6.43
CA THR A 157 -2.71 -10.19 -6.31
C THR A 157 -2.65 -10.84 -7.69
N VAL A 158 -1.54 -11.52 -7.98
CA VAL A 158 -1.37 -12.39 -9.16
C VAL A 158 -0.91 -13.75 -8.67
N LEU A 159 -1.70 -14.79 -8.91
CA LEU A 159 -1.49 -16.14 -8.38
C LEU A 159 -0.83 -17.04 -9.41
N ARG A 160 0.26 -17.71 -9.01
CA ARG A 160 0.92 -18.73 -9.83
C ARG A 160 0.08 -20.02 -9.97
N GLN A 161 -0.66 -20.35 -8.90
CA GLN A 161 -1.55 -21.50 -8.83
C GLN A 161 -2.97 -21.03 -8.49
N PRO A 162 -3.68 -20.37 -9.44
CA PRO A 162 -5.05 -19.92 -9.19
C PRO A 162 -6.00 -21.12 -9.16
N SER A 163 -7.07 -21.01 -8.34
CA SER A 163 -8.22 -21.91 -8.47
C SER A 163 -8.88 -21.74 -9.85
N PHE A 164 -9.78 -22.64 -10.20
CA PHE A 164 -10.54 -22.55 -11.46
C PHE A 164 -11.25 -21.19 -11.60
N ASP A 165 -11.99 -20.79 -10.57
CA ASP A 165 -12.74 -19.50 -10.58
C ASP A 165 -11.78 -18.30 -10.66
N GLN A 166 -10.68 -18.31 -9.90
CA GLN A 166 -9.67 -17.25 -9.95
C GLN A 166 -9.03 -17.12 -11.32
N ARG A 167 -8.79 -18.25 -12.00
CA ARG A 167 -8.25 -18.26 -13.37
C ARG A 167 -9.22 -17.62 -14.35
N ILE A 168 -10.49 -18.03 -14.32
CA ILE A 168 -11.53 -17.50 -15.22
C ILE A 168 -11.70 -15.98 -15.00
N VAL A 169 -11.83 -15.54 -13.76
CA VAL A 169 -11.99 -14.12 -13.43
C VAL A 169 -10.79 -13.30 -13.92
N MET A 170 -9.57 -13.75 -13.66
CA MET A 170 -8.36 -13.05 -14.11
C MET A 170 -8.26 -12.98 -15.63
N GLN A 171 -8.57 -14.07 -16.35
CA GLN A 171 -8.59 -14.08 -17.81
C GLN A 171 -9.60 -13.08 -18.38
N GLN A 172 -10.80 -13.01 -17.80
CA GLN A 172 -11.83 -12.04 -18.21
C GLN A 172 -11.40 -10.59 -17.91
N ILE A 173 -10.81 -10.33 -16.74
CA ILE A 173 -10.24 -9.02 -16.41
C ILE A 173 -9.14 -8.66 -17.39
N ALA A 174 -8.23 -9.59 -17.68
CA ALA A 174 -7.13 -9.36 -18.61
C ALA A 174 -7.65 -9.08 -20.04
N ALA A 175 -8.69 -9.79 -20.48
CA ALA A 175 -9.31 -9.57 -21.80
C ALA A 175 -9.96 -8.18 -21.90
N ARG A 176 -10.62 -7.73 -20.83
CA ARG A 176 -11.37 -6.47 -20.79
C ARG A 176 -10.52 -5.23 -20.48
N SER A 177 -9.33 -5.41 -19.97
CA SER A 177 -8.41 -4.29 -19.68
C SER A 177 -7.60 -3.95 -20.93
N ASP A 178 -7.45 -2.67 -21.24
CA ASP A 178 -6.53 -2.19 -22.29
C ASP A 178 -5.07 -2.30 -21.83
N ARG A 179 -4.84 -2.10 -20.53
CA ARG A 179 -3.53 -2.31 -19.89
C ARG A 179 -3.69 -2.91 -18.49
N LEU A 180 -2.69 -3.67 -18.08
CA LEU A 180 -2.58 -4.24 -16.74
C LEU A 180 -1.37 -3.64 -16.03
N ILE A 181 -1.56 -3.22 -14.79
CA ILE A 181 -0.48 -2.71 -13.93
C ILE A 181 -0.18 -3.76 -12.87
N VAL A 182 1.09 -4.10 -12.74
CA VAL A 182 1.65 -4.96 -11.67
C VAL A 182 2.79 -4.26 -10.96
N MET A 183 3.09 -4.67 -9.72
CA MET A 183 4.04 -3.97 -8.87
C MET A 183 5.40 -4.70 -8.76
N SER A 184 5.56 -5.85 -9.43
CA SER A 184 6.78 -6.67 -9.43
C SER A 184 7.02 -7.33 -10.77
N ASP A 185 8.28 -7.64 -11.08
CA ASP A 185 8.65 -8.42 -12.27
C ASP A 185 8.13 -9.84 -12.16
N TYR A 186 8.09 -10.40 -10.95
CA TYR A 186 7.49 -11.71 -10.70
C TYR A 186 6.02 -11.75 -11.16
N SER A 187 5.20 -10.78 -10.75
CA SER A 187 3.79 -10.71 -11.17
C SER A 187 3.63 -10.57 -12.68
N SER A 188 4.52 -9.81 -13.34
CA SER A 188 4.53 -9.68 -14.79
C SER A 188 4.81 -11.02 -15.47
N ARG A 189 5.82 -11.78 -15.01
CA ARG A 189 6.10 -13.12 -15.53
C ARG A 189 4.93 -14.07 -15.30
N VAL A 190 4.33 -14.09 -14.12
CA VAL A 190 3.17 -14.95 -13.84
C VAL A 190 1.99 -14.63 -14.76
N LEU A 191 1.71 -13.36 -15.05
CA LEU A 191 0.66 -12.99 -16.01
C LEU A 191 0.94 -13.54 -17.42
N GLN A 192 2.18 -13.48 -17.86
CA GLN A 192 2.57 -14.02 -19.17
C GLN A 192 2.51 -15.55 -19.19
N ASP A 193 3.15 -16.21 -18.22
CA ASP A 193 3.35 -17.67 -18.21
C ASP A 193 2.06 -18.44 -17.87
N VAL A 194 1.25 -17.93 -16.94
CA VAL A 194 0.08 -18.63 -16.40
C VAL A 194 -1.22 -18.22 -17.10
N PHE A 195 -1.32 -16.93 -17.47
CA PHE A 195 -2.56 -16.38 -18.03
C PHE A 195 -2.45 -16.00 -19.52
N GLY A 196 -1.26 -16.12 -20.13
CA GLY A 196 -1.03 -15.85 -21.54
C GLY A 196 -1.16 -14.36 -21.92
N VAL A 197 -0.98 -13.44 -20.96
CA VAL A 197 -1.09 -12.00 -21.22
C VAL A 197 0.13 -11.51 -21.98
N PRO A 198 -0.04 -10.84 -23.15
CA PRO A 198 1.09 -10.25 -23.88
C PRO A 198 1.85 -9.22 -23.04
N GLY A 199 3.19 -9.27 -23.09
CA GLY A 199 4.06 -8.39 -22.28
C GLY A 199 3.83 -6.90 -22.55
N GLU A 200 3.52 -6.53 -23.81
CA GLU A 200 3.20 -5.16 -24.20
C GLU A 200 1.92 -4.60 -23.53
N LYS A 201 1.04 -5.47 -23.03
CA LYS A 201 -0.17 -5.10 -22.29
C LYS A 201 0.10 -4.83 -20.81
N ILE A 202 1.29 -5.19 -20.30
CA ILE A 202 1.65 -5.13 -18.90
C ILE A 202 2.55 -3.92 -18.63
N ASP A 203 2.18 -3.09 -17.66
CA ASP A 203 3.01 -2.03 -17.12
C ASP A 203 3.49 -2.39 -15.71
N ARG A 204 4.80 -2.37 -15.49
CA ARG A 204 5.37 -2.51 -14.16
C ARG A 204 5.46 -1.12 -13.52
N ILE A 205 4.65 -0.89 -12.48
CA ILE A 205 4.66 0.34 -11.68
C ILE A 205 4.78 -0.07 -10.22
N PRO A 206 5.82 0.33 -9.49
CA PRO A 206 6.02 -0.12 -8.11
C PRO A 206 4.92 0.39 -7.17
N HIS A 207 4.80 -0.23 -6.00
CA HIS A 207 3.91 0.27 -4.95
C HIS A 207 4.32 1.69 -4.54
N GLY A 208 3.37 2.62 -4.52
CA GLY A 208 3.61 4.00 -4.09
C GLY A 208 3.96 4.09 -2.60
N ILE A 209 4.84 5.01 -2.27
CA ILE A 209 5.26 5.31 -0.90
C ILE A 209 5.25 6.81 -0.65
N PRO A 210 5.05 7.27 0.60
CA PRO A 210 5.26 8.66 0.94
C PRO A 210 6.72 9.07 0.76
N ASP A 211 6.94 10.33 0.41
CA ASP A 211 8.29 10.90 0.31
C ASP A 211 8.79 11.29 1.71
N LEU A 212 9.40 10.33 2.39
CA LEU A 212 9.95 10.51 3.72
C LEU A 212 11.43 10.90 3.65
N PRO A 213 11.90 11.80 4.54
CA PRO A 213 13.33 12.13 4.60
C PRO A 213 14.14 10.94 5.14
N PHE A 214 15.39 10.83 4.70
CA PHE A 214 16.35 9.89 5.28
C PHE A 214 16.90 10.47 6.59
N VAL A 215 16.41 9.96 7.70
CA VAL A 215 16.79 10.43 9.05
C VAL A 215 17.15 9.25 9.96
N GLU A 216 17.89 9.55 11.03
CA GLU A 216 18.20 8.54 12.03
C GLU A 216 16.94 8.19 12.86
N PRO A 217 16.80 6.92 13.30
CA PRO A 217 15.63 6.46 14.06
C PRO A 217 15.33 7.29 15.31
N ASP A 218 16.35 7.77 16.00
CA ASP A 218 16.23 8.51 17.26
C ASP A 218 15.40 9.81 17.09
N PHE A 219 15.40 10.40 15.90
CA PHE A 219 14.56 11.56 15.61
C PHE A 219 13.06 11.31 15.88
N TYR A 220 12.59 10.08 15.65
CA TYR A 220 11.18 9.73 15.85
C TYR A 220 10.92 9.07 17.22
N LYS A 221 11.92 8.43 17.85
CA LYS A 221 11.74 7.66 19.09
C LYS A 221 11.28 8.49 20.28
N GLU A 222 11.74 9.74 20.39
CA GLU A 222 11.32 10.64 21.46
C GLU A 222 9.81 10.93 21.41
N SER A 223 9.27 11.17 20.22
CA SER A 223 7.84 11.44 20.01
C SER A 223 6.94 10.25 20.34
N LEU A 224 7.50 9.02 20.30
CA LEU A 224 6.80 7.77 20.57
C LEU A 224 7.02 7.26 22.01
N SER A 225 7.74 8.01 22.86
CA SER A 225 8.09 7.63 24.24
C SER A 225 8.89 6.33 24.34
N ILE A 226 9.72 6.05 23.33
CA ILE A 226 10.64 4.89 23.25
C ILE A 226 12.10 5.33 23.06
N GLY A 227 12.42 6.53 23.52
CA GLY A 227 13.81 7.05 23.52
C GLY A 227 14.77 6.11 24.23
N GLY A 228 16.00 6.00 23.72
CA GLY A 228 17.03 5.12 24.27
C GLY A 228 16.80 3.61 24.05
N LYS A 229 15.75 3.21 23.30
CA LYS A 229 15.50 1.83 22.92
C LYS A 229 15.96 1.53 21.51
N THR A 230 16.38 0.28 21.29
CA THR A 230 16.57 -0.28 19.94
C THR A 230 15.26 -0.90 19.48
N VAL A 231 14.70 -0.39 18.39
CA VAL A 231 13.34 -0.72 17.94
C VAL A 231 13.36 -1.71 16.78
N LEU A 232 12.83 -2.91 17.02
CA LEU A 232 12.40 -3.82 15.96
C LEU A 232 10.93 -3.52 15.66
N LEU A 233 10.57 -3.38 14.39
CA LEU A 233 9.19 -3.06 13.99
C LEU A 233 8.66 -4.08 12.97
N THR A 234 7.45 -4.58 13.21
CA THR A 234 6.59 -5.15 12.15
C THR A 234 5.30 -4.36 12.09
N PHE A 235 4.98 -3.86 10.90
CA PHE A 235 3.80 -3.06 10.65
C PHE A 235 2.84 -3.77 9.69
N GLY A 236 1.53 -3.73 9.99
CA GLY A 236 0.47 -4.25 9.13
C GLY A 236 -0.69 -4.88 9.90
N LEU A 237 -1.77 -5.21 9.20
CA LEU A 237 -2.92 -5.87 9.81
C LEU A 237 -2.54 -7.27 10.31
N LEU A 238 -2.87 -7.57 11.57
CA LEU A 238 -2.52 -8.84 12.21
C LEU A 238 -3.33 -10.00 11.63
N SER A 239 -2.59 -11.02 11.19
CA SER A 239 -3.13 -12.31 10.75
C SER A 239 -2.02 -13.36 10.82
N SER A 240 -2.36 -14.63 11.01
CA SER A 240 -1.40 -15.72 11.25
C SER A 240 -0.40 -15.93 10.10
N ASN A 241 -0.76 -15.58 8.86
CA ASN A 241 0.15 -15.65 7.71
C ASN A 241 1.32 -14.65 7.78
N LYS A 242 1.28 -13.69 8.71
CA LYS A 242 2.33 -12.67 8.88
C LYS A 242 3.48 -13.12 9.77
N GLY A 243 3.34 -14.20 10.55
CA GLY A 243 4.42 -14.85 11.29
C GLY A 243 5.05 -14.05 12.42
N PHE A 244 4.28 -13.14 13.07
CA PHE A 244 4.76 -12.31 14.17
C PHE A 244 5.39 -13.13 15.31
N GLU A 245 4.88 -14.35 15.52
CA GLU A 245 5.38 -15.32 16.51
C GLU A 245 6.87 -15.63 16.32
N ASN A 246 7.37 -15.69 15.08
CA ASN A 246 8.77 -16.01 14.81
C ASN A 246 9.72 -14.91 15.34
N VAL A 247 9.29 -13.64 15.32
CA VAL A 247 10.09 -12.54 15.91
C VAL A 247 10.03 -12.59 17.42
N ILE A 248 8.87 -12.88 18.01
CA ILE A 248 8.74 -13.03 19.47
C ILE A 248 9.64 -14.17 19.97
N GLN A 249 9.66 -15.31 19.25
CA GLN A 249 10.56 -16.44 19.56
C GLN A 249 12.05 -16.11 19.41
N ALA A 250 12.39 -15.19 18.53
CA ALA A 250 13.77 -14.70 18.34
C ALA A 250 14.24 -13.75 19.48
N LEU A 251 13.31 -13.07 20.19
CA LEU A 251 13.64 -12.03 21.16
C LEU A 251 14.54 -12.49 22.31
N PRO A 252 14.36 -13.67 22.98
CA PRO A 252 15.23 -14.06 24.07
C PRO A 252 16.71 -14.08 23.66
N ARG A 253 17.01 -14.57 22.44
CA ARG A 253 18.37 -14.63 21.91
C ARG A 253 18.91 -13.23 21.55
N ILE A 254 18.06 -12.34 21.02
CA ILE A 254 18.43 -10.95 20.71
C ILE A 254 18.71 -10.19 22.00
N LEU A 255 17.83 -10.27 23.00
CA LEU A 255 17.94 -9.59 24.30
C LEU A 255 19.18 -10.04 25.13
N ALA A 256 19.62 -11.27 24.95
CA ALA A 256 20.85 -11.74 25.54
C ALA A 256 22.10 -10.96 25.06
N ARG A 257 22.04 -10.28 23.92
CA ARG A 257 23.11 -9.48 23.31
C ARG A 257 22.84 -7.98 23.34
N HIS A 258 21.56 -7.59 23.21
CA HIS A 258 21.06 -6.20 23.10
C HIS A 258 19.89 -6.02 24.07
N ARG A 259 20.15 -5.64 25.32
CA ARG A 259 19.14 -5.58 26.41
C ARG A 259 18.13 -4.45 26.28
N ASP A 260 18.40 -3.47 25.46
CA ASP A 260 17.57 -2.28 25.20
C ASP A 260 16.58 -2.47 24.05
N VAL A 261 16.56 -3.67 23.43
CA VAL A 261 15.66 -3.98 22.31
C VAL A 261 14.22 -4.03 22.76
N VAL A 262 13.33 -3.42 21.96
CA VAL A 262 11.88 -3.61 22.04
C VAL A 262 11.33 -4.01 20.66
N TYR A 263 10.34 -4.88 20.66
CA TYR A 263 9.62 -5.27 19.45
C TYR A 263 8.25 -4.61 19.40
N VAL A 264 8.06 -3.73 18.44
CA VAL A 264 6.81 -3.02 18.19
C VAL A 264 6.02 -3.76 17.12
N ILE A 265 4.82 -4.22 17.48
CA ILE A 265 3.83 -4.81 16.57
C ILE A 265 2.75 -3.75 16.33
N ALA A 266 2.77 -3.12 15.15
CA ALA A 266 1.87 -2.03 14.84
C ALA A 266 0.79 -2.44 13.83
N GLY A 267 -0.47 -2.38 14.26
CA GLY A 267 -1.65 -2.64 13.43
C GLY A 267 -2.78 -3.30 14.20
N ALA A 268 -3.99 -3.11 13.69
CA ALA A 268 -5.20 -3.79 14.19
C ALA A 268 -5.26 -5.24 13.68
N THR A 269 -6.07 -6.08 14.31
CA THR A 269 -6.44 -7.38 13.74
C THR A 269 -7.14 -7.17 12.39
N HIS A 270 -6.74 -7.96 11.38
CA HIS A 270 -7.34 -7.88 10.05
C HIS A 270 -8.88 -8.00 10.14
N PRO A 271 -9.67 -7.11 9.50
CA PRO A 271 -11.14 -7.09 9.69
C PRO A 271 -11.82 -8.44 9.45
N HIS A 272 -11.46 -9.16 8.39
CA HIS A 272 -12.03 -10.50 8.13
C HIS A 272 -11.60 -11.55 9.17
N VAL A 273 -10.38 -11.45 9.72
CA VAL A 273 -9.94 -12.32 10.81
C VAL A 273 -10.72 -11.99 12.07
N ARG A 274 -10.87 -10.70 12.39
CA ARG A 274 -11.61 -10.24 13.56
C ARG A 274 -13.08 -10.65 13.52
N ALA A 275 -13.71 -10.61 12.34
CA ALA A 275 -15.09 -11.03 12.16
C ALA A 275 -15.30 -12.54 12.40
N ARG A 276 -14.32 -13.39 12.12
CA ARG A 276 -14.39 -14.86 12.28
C ARG A 276 -13.87 -15.35 13.61
N GLU A 277 -12.79 -14.77 14.12
CA GLU A 277 -11.97 -15.33 15.20
C GLU A 277 -11.72 -14.33 16.34
N GLY A 278 -12.26 -13.10 16.21
CA GLY A 278 -11.98 -12.03 17.18
C GLY A 278 -10.51 -11.65 17.20
N ASP A 279 -9.98 -11.42 18.39
CA ASP A 279 -8.57 -11.05 18.60
C ASP A 279 -7.68 -12.24 19.00
N ARG A 280 -8.16 -13.49 18.77
CA ARG A 280 -7.50 -14.73 19.18
C ARG A 280 -6.03 -14.81 18.82
N TYR A 281 -5.66 -14.41 17.60
CA TYR A 281 -4.26 -14.46 17.18
C TYR A 281 -3.37 -13.49 17.99
N ARG A 282 -3.87 -12.30 18.31
CA ARG A 282 -3.15 -11.37 19.20
C ARG A 282 -2.98 -11.92 20.59
N ASP A 283 -4.05 -12.51 21.15
CA ASP A 283 -4.01 -13.11 22.48
C ASP A 283 -2.98 -14.25 22.55
N GLN A 284 -2.85 -15.03 21.48
CA GLN A 284 -1.81 -16.04 21.32
C GLN A 284 -0.41 -15.45 21.31
N LEU A 285 -0.19 -14.34 20.58
CA LEU A 285 1.11 -13.64 20.56
C LEU A 285 1.48 -13.08 21.94
N GLN A 286 0.49 -12.54 22.67
CA GLN A 286 0.72 -12.05 24.06
C GLN A 286 1.00 -13.21 25.02
N ALA A 287 0.33 -14.34 24.87
CA ALA A 287 0.60 -15.52 25.67
C ALA A 287 2.03 -16.06 25.43
N LEU A 288 2.44 -16.13 24.16
CA LEU A 288 3.80 -16.53 23.77
C LEU A 288 4.86 -15.58 24.34
N ALA A 289 4.63 -14.27 24.32
CA ALA A 289 5.56 -13.31 24.89
C ALA A 289 5.73 -13.50 26.40
N ARG A 290 4.63 -13.81 27.13
CA ARG A 290 4.67 -14.15 28.58
C ARG A 290 5.41 -15.46 28.85
N GLU A 291 5.11 -16.50 28.06
CA GLU A 291 5.77 -17.81 28.17
C GLU A 291 7.29 -17.71 28.04
N LEU A 292 7.76 -16.87 27.10
CA LEU A 292 9.17 -16.63 26.85
C LEU A 292 9.80 -15.57 27.77
N GLY A 293 9.01 -14.96 28.70
CA GLY A 293 9.47 -13.94 29.62
C GLY A 293 9.90 -12.61 28.97
N VAL A 294 9.33 -12.29 27.80
CA VAL A 294 9.66 -11.07 27.01
C VAL A 294 8.47 -10.13 26.84
N GLU A 295 7.43 -10.25 27.65
CA GLU A 295 6.20 -9.46 27.53
C GLU A 295 6.42 -7.95 27.69
N LYS A 296 7.47 -7.53 28.41
CA LYS A 296 7.82 -6.13 28.64
C LYS A 296 8.51 -5.50 27.43
N GLU A 297 9.13 -6.30 26.61
CA GLU A 297 9.84 -5.91 25.39
C GLU A 297 8.97 -5.97 24.13
N VAL A 298 7.73 -6.50 24.24
CA VAL A 298 6.77 -6.55 23.11
C VAL A 298 5.69 -5.49 23.29
N ILE A 299 5.64 -4.53 22.38
CA ILE A 299 4.69 -3.40 22.40
C ILE A 299 3.66 -3.58 21.30
N PHE A 300 2.37 -3.71 21.66
CA PHE A 300 1.27 -3.84 20.72
C PHE A 300 0.57 -2.49 20.50
N HIS A 301 0.66 -1.94 19.28
CA HIS A 301 -0.18 -0.84 18.82
C HIS A 301 -1.43 -1.39 18.14
N ASN A 302 -2.46 -1.67 18.94
CA ASN A 302 -3.66 -2.38 18.53
C ASN A 302 -4.71 -1.47 17.88
N ARG A 303 -4.35 -0.77 16.82
CA ARG A 303 -5.27 0.11 16.08
C ARG A 303 -4.82 0.25 14.62
N PHE A 304 -5.75 0.68 13.78
CA PHE A 304 -5.41 1.15 12.45
C PHE A 304 -4.64 2.47 12.60
N VAL A 305 -3.43 2.52 12.07
CA VAL A 305 -2.55 3.69 12.18
C VAL A 305 -2.77 4.64 11.02
N SER A 306 -2.80 5.94 11.32
CA SER A 306 -2.85 6.98 10.31
C SER A 306 -1.54 7.03 9.48
N PRO A 307 -1.55 7.64 8.28
CA PRO A 307 -0.32 7.80 7.49
C PRO A 307 0.81 8.52 8.24
N GLN A 308 0.48 9.52 9.08
CA GLN A 308 1.46 10.26 9.87
C GLN A 308 2.06 9.39 10.99
N GLU A 309 1.21 8.64 11.70
CA GLU A 309 1.68 7.69 12.72
C GLU A 309 2.52 6.57 12.11
N MET A 310 2.11 6.07 10.94
CA MET A 310 2.87 5.06 10.19
C MET A 310 4.26 5.60 9.84
N ALA A 311 4.36 6.84 9.35
CA ALA A 311 5.64 7.47 9.05
C ALA A 311 6.54 7.57 10.30
N SER A 312 5.96 7.93 11.46
CA SER A 312 6.68 8.02 12.74
C SER A 312 7.13 6.65 13.22
N LEU A 313 6.28 5.63 13.19
CA LEU A 313 6.60 4.26 13.61
C LEU A 313 7.68 3.65 12.72
N VAL A 314 7.52 3.74 11.40
CA VAL A 314 8.54 3.26 10.46
C VAL A 314 9.82 4.08 10.63
N GLY A 315 9.71 5.40 10.81
CA GLY A 315 10.84 6.29 11.08
C GLY A 315 11.65 5.88 12.31
N ALA A 316 10.98 5.47 13.40
CA ALA A 316 11.63 5.08 14.66
C ALA A 316 12.28 3.68 14.64
N ALA A 317 12.02 2.86 13.63
CA ALA A 317 12.55 1.51 13.55
C ALA A 317 14.07 1.52 13.25
N ASP A 318 14.86 0.82 14.07
CA ASP A 318 16.25 0.48 13.78
C ASP A 318 16.31 -0.69 12.79
N LEU A 319 15.46 -1.71 13.01
CA LEU A 319 15.26 -2.82 12.09
C LEU A 319 13.76 -2.97 11.78
N TYR A 320 13.44 -3.15 10.52
CA TYR A 320 12.10 -3.49 10.07
C TYR A 320 12.05 -4.97 9.70
N ILE A 321 11.07 -5.72 10.23
CA ILE A 321 11.02 -7.18 10.05
C ILE A 321 9.69 -7.58 9.41
N THR A 322 9.73 -8.35 8.32
CA THR A 322 8.55 -8.96 7.69
C THR A 322 8.70 -10.49 7.65
N PRO A 323 8.29 -11.20 8.71
CA PRO A 323 8.54 -12.62 8.88
C PRO A 323 7.40 -13.49 8.30
N TYR A 324 6.87 -13.13 7.11
CA TYR A 324 5.72 -13.80 6.51
C TYR A 324 6.00 -15.29 6.33
N ARG A 325 4.95 -16.12 6.48
CA ARG A 325 5.08 -17.60 6.52
C ARG A 325 5.06 -18.26 5.15
N TYR A 326 4.57 -17.56 4.12
CA TYR A 326 4.36 -18.16 2.80
C TYR A 326 4.98 -17.29 1.71
N GLU A 327 5.49 -17.96 0.67
CA GLU A 327 6.13 -17.31 -0.46
C GLU A 327 5.15 -16.50 -1.34
N ALA A 328 3.87 -16.88 -1.36
CA ALA A 328 2.87 -16.36 -2.32
C ALA A 328 2.31 -14.97 -1.95
N GLN A 329 3.20 -14.04 -1.63
CA GLN A 329 2.85 -12.63 -1.41
C GLN A 329 3.40 -11.79 -2.57
N ALA A 330 2.53 -11.48 -3.53
CA ALA A 330 2.91 -10.76 -4.76
C ALA A 330 3.27 -9.29 -4.51
N VAL A 331 2.65 -8.65 -3.50
CA VAL A 331 2.87 -7.25 -3.12
C VAL A 331 2.80 -7.10 -1.61
N SER A 332 3.69 -6.30 -1.02
CA SER A 332 3.65 -5.87 0.38
C SER A 332 3.86 -4.36 0.45
N GLY A 333 2.79 -3.61 0.69
CA GLY A 333 2.86 -2.15 0.85
C GLY A 333 3.68 -1.75 2.07
N THR A 334 3.60 -2.52 3.16
CA THR A 334 4.36 -2.23 4.39
C THR A 334 5.86 -2.42 4.19
N LEU A 335 6.29 -3.42 3.40
CA LEU A 335 7.69 -3.57 3.00
C LEU A 335 8.14 -2.42 2.09
N ALA A 336 7.30 -2.02 1.14
CA ALA A 336 7.58 -0.89 0.26
C ALA A 336 7.83 0.40 1.08
N TYR A 337 7.03 0.65 2.11
CA TYR A 337 7.21 1.80 3.01
C TYR A 337 8.55 1.73 3.77
N ALA A 338 8.94 0.55 4.27
CA ALA A 338 10.22 0.36 4.97
C ALA A 338 11.42 0.62 4.04
N VAL A 339 11.36 0.12 2.80
CA VAL A 339 12.36 0.39 1.75
C VAL A 339 12.43 1.89 1.48
N GLY A 340 11.28 2.53 1.27
CA GLY A 340 11.21 3.96 0.98
C GLY A 340 11.69 4.88 2.10
N ALA A 341 11.52 4.46 3.35
CA ALA A 341 12.02 5.15 4.52
C ALA A 341 13.51 4.85 4.82
N GLY A 342 14.16 4.01 4.02
CA GLY A 342 15.57 3.65 4.21
C GLY A 342 15.81 2.91 5.52
N LYS A 343 15.00 1.88 5.80
CA LYS A 343 15.20 1.02 6.98
C LYS A 343 16.14 -0.13 6.69
N ALA A 344 16.83 -0.60 7.71
CA ALA A 344 17.50 -1.89 7.64
C ALA A 344 16.41 -2.97 7.79
N ILE A 345 16.38 -3.92 6.87
CA ILE A 345 15.23 -4.82 6.68
C ILE A 345 15.67 -6.27 6.80
N ILE A 346 14.92 -7.05 7.59
CA ILE A 346 14.99 -8.51 7.64
C ILE A 346 13.64 -9.04 7.13
N SER A 347 13.66 -9.98 6.21
CA SER A 347 12.44 -10.55 5.63
C SER A 347 12.59 -12.02 5.31
N THR A 348 11.50 -12.77 5.35
CA THR A 348 11.41 -14.05 4.67
C THR A 348 11.33 -13.83 3.14
N PRO A 349 11.76 -14.81 2.30
CA PRO A 349 11.89 -14.61 0.87
C PRO A 349 10.57 -14.82 0.10
N TYR A 350 9.47 -14.18 0.56
CA TYR A 350 8.27 -14.16 -0.27
C TYR A 350 8.52 -13.34 -1.55
N TRP A 351 7.74 -13.59 -2.59
CA TRP A 351 8.02 -13.13 -3.96
C TRP A 351 8.38 -11.64 -4.05
N HIS A 352 7.58 -10.77 -3.44
CA HIS A 352 7.88 -9.33 -3.46
C HIS A 352 9.14 -8.97 -2.67
N ALA A 353 9.39 -9.64 -1.53
CA ALA A 353 10.58 -9.37 -0.73
C ALA A 353 11.84 -9.84 -1.43
N ALA A 354 11.82 -11.01 -2.06
CA ALA A 354 12.97 -11.53 -2.81
C ALA A 354 13.41 -10.58 -3.93
N GLU A 355 12.44 -9.94 -4.61
CA GLU A 355 12.72 -8.95 -5.66
C GLU A 355 13.11 -7.58 -5.09
N LEU A 356 12.34 -7.07 -4.13
CA LEU A 356 12.50 -5.70 -3.63
C LEU A 356 13.77 -5.54 -2.78
N LEU A 357 14.20 -6.58 -2.06
CA LEU A 357 15.35 -6.56 -1.16
C LEU A 357 16.67 -7.04 -1.80
N ASP A 358 16.65 -7.36 -3.07
CA ASP A 358 17.87 -7.68 -3.83
C ASP A 358 18.92 -6.54 -3.76
N ASP A 359 20.14 -6.77 -4.26
CA ASP A 359 21.26 -5.82 -4.24
C ASP A 359 21.60 -5.27 -2.83
N GLY A 360 21.39 -6.07 -1.78
CA GLY A 360 21.73 -5.69 -0.40
C GLY A 360 20.83 -4.60 0.18
N ARG A 361 19.59 -4.49 -0.28
CA ARG A 361 18.54 -3.62 0.28
C ARG A 361 17.86 -4.20 1.51
N GLY A 362 18.12 -5.50 1.81
CA GLY A 362 17.65 -6.21 3.00
C GLY A 362 18.34 -7.55 3.17
N ALA A 363 18.14 -8.17 4.33
CA ALA A 363 18.58 -9.52 4.63
C ALA A 363 17.41 -10.50 4.51
N LEU A 364 17.57 -11.56 3.71
CA LEU A 364 16.59 -12.63 3.59
C LEU A 364 16.95 -13.78 4.53
N VAL A 365 15.95 -14.26 5.28
CA VAL A 365 16.06 -15.39 6.21
C VAL A 365 15.04 -16.47 5.83
N PRO A 366 15.28 -17.76 6.17
CA PRO A 366 14.33 -18.83 5.88
C PRO A 366 12.95 -18.56 6.52
N PHE A 367 11.91 -19.17 5.91
CA PHE A 367 10.57 -19.16 6.50
C PHE A 367 10.56 -19.91 7.83
N GLU A 368 9.78 -19.41 8.79
CA GLU A 368 9.55 -20.05 10.09
C GLU A 368 10.84 -20.40 10.85
N ASP A 369 11.87 -19.56 10.74
CA ASP A 369 13.18 -19.74 11.40
C ASP A 369 13.49 -18.56 12.34
N PRO A 370 13.05 -18.62 13.61
CA PRO A 370 13.35 -17.60 14.62
C PRO A 370 14.85 -17.44 14.89
N ASP A 371 15.63 -18.53 14.76
CA ASP A 371 17.09 -18.48 14.98
C ASP A 371 17.82 -17.69 13.90
N ALA A 372 17.41 -17.85 12.65
CA ALA A 372 17.92 -17.05 11.54
C ALA A 372 17.52 -15.57 11.68
N ILE A 373 16.29 -15.27 12.11
CA ILE A 373 15.85 -13.90 12.41
C ILE A 373 16.74 -13.30 13.52
N ALA A 374 16.96 -14.05 14.62
CA ALA A 374 17.80 -13.58 15.73
C ALA A 374 19.24 -13.32 15.27
N ALA A 375 19.83 -14.23 14.51
CA ALA A 375 21.19 -14.09 13.99
C ALA A 375 21.35 -12.85 13.10
N ALA A 376 20.41 -12.64 12.15
CA ALA A 376 20.41 -11.49 11.27
C ALA A 376 20.22 -10.17 12.04
N ALA A 377 19.32 -10.13 13.03
CA ALA A 377 19.10 -8.96 13.87
C ALA A 377 20.35 -8.60 14.69
N ILE A 378 20.96 -9.58 15.34
CA ILE A 378 22.19 -9.38 16.16
C ILE A 378 23.32 -8.86 15.27
N GLU A 379 23.52 -9.45 14.08
CA GLU A 379 24.58 -9.00 13.17
C GLU A 379 24.37 -7.57 12.69
N LEU A 380 23.14 -7.21 12.26
CA LEU A 380 22.83 -5.85 11.83
C LEU A 380 22.91 -4.83 12.96
N LEU A 381 22.54 -5.20 14.20
CA LEU A 381 22.65 -4.31 15.36
C LEU A 381 24.10 -4.11 15.80
N LYS A 382 24.96 -5.10 15.60
CA LYS A 382 26.39 -5.03 15.92
C LYS A 382 27.19 -4.26 14.87
N ASN A 383 26.79 -4.31 13.60
CA ASN A 383 27.54 -3.78 12.46
C ASN A 383 26.85 -2.54 11.87
N ASP A 384 27.12 -1.38 12.47
CA ASP A 384 26.55 -0.09 12.06
C ASP A 384 26.84 0.25 10.59
N ALA A 385 28.05 -0.04 10.11
CA ALA A 385 28.45 0.24 8.73
C ALA A 385 27.63 -0.59 7.73
N ALA A 386 27.43 -1.87 7.98
CA ALA A 386 26.61 -2.74 7.15
C ALA A 386 25.13 -2.31 7.20
N ARG A 387 24.61 -1.99 8.41
CA ARG A 387 23.24 -1.49 8.59
C ARG A 387 23.02 -0.20 7.83
N GLN A 388 23.93 0.76 7.92
CA GLN A 388 23.83 2.05 7.22
C GLN A 388 23.93 1.88 5.69
N THR A 389 24.79 1.00 5.21
CA THR A 389 24.89 0.68 3.79
C THR A 389 23.57 0.11 3.24
N MET A 390 22.96 -0.83 3.97
CA MET A 390 21.65 -1.40 3.62
C MET A 390 20.56 -0.32 3.58
N ARG A 391 20.50 0.54 4.60
CA ARG A 391 19.57 1.68 4.68
C ARG A 391 19.67 2.61 3.48
N LEU A 392 20.89 3.00 3.10
CA LEU A 392 21.14 3.89 1.96
C LEU A 392 20.73 3.25 0.63
N ARG A 393 21.02 1.96 0.44
CA ARG A 393 20.59 1.24 -0.77
C ARG A 393 19.07 1.15 -0.86
N ALA A 394 18.39 0.82 0.24
CA ALA A 394 16.94 0.79 0.32
C ALA A 394 16.33 2.15 0.01
N TYR A 395 16.82 3.22 0.65
CA TYR A 395 16.35 4.59 0.44
C TYR A 395 16.54 5.05 -1.00
N SER A 396 17.73 4.84 -1.57
CA SER A 396 18.03 5.21 -2.96
C SER A 396 17.07 4.52 -3.95
N HIS A 397 16.84 3.22 -3.77
CA HIS A 397 15.87 2.47 -4.56
C HIS A 397 14.44 3.01 -4.39
N GLY A 398 14.06 3.33 -3.15
CA GLY A 398 12.72 3.86 -2.83
C GLY A 398 12.38 5.18 -3.51
N ARG A 399 13.37 5.98 -3.95
CA ARG A 399 13.10 7.28 -4.60
C ARG A 399 12.33 7.18 -5.91
N GLN A 400 12.37 6.06 -6.59
CA GLN A 400 11.54 5.81 -7.77
C GLN A 400 10.10 5.39 -7.43
N MET A 401 9.86 4.99 -6.16
CA MET A 401 8.58 4.49 -5.66
C MET A 401 7.72 5.59 -5.02
N VAL A 402 8.23 6.83 -4.86
CA VAL A 402 7.46 7.92 -4.26
C VAL A 402 6.21 8.23 -5.07
N TRP A 403 5.11 8.55 -4.38
CA TRP A 403 3.78 8.68 -4.97
C TRP A 403 3.71 9.61 -6.19
N ASN A 404 4.48 10.71 -6.23
CA ASN A 404 4.49 11.60 -7.39
C ASN A 404 5.01 10.90 -8.65
N ARG A 405 6.09 10.09 -8.55
CA ARG A 405 6.63 9.31 -9.67
C ARG A 405 5.69 8.17 -10.08
N VAL A 406 5.04 7.55 -9.11
CA VAL A 406 4.02 6.53 -9.35
C VAL A 406 2.84 7.15 -10.10
N ALA A 407 2.32 8.30 -9.66
CA ALA A 407 1.24 9.02 -10.34
C ALA A 407 1.60 9.36 -11.80
N GLN A 408 2.82 9.81 -12.06
CA GLN A 408 3.32 10.06 -13.43
C GLN A 408 3.36 8.77 -14.27
N SER A 409 3.73 7.64 -13.66
CA SER A 409 3.76 6.34 -14.35
C SER A 409 2.34 5.84 -14.67
N TYR A 410 1.40 6.01 -13.74
CA TYR A 410 -0.02 5.74 -13.98
C TYR A 410 -0.57 6.61 -15.12
N MET A 411 -0.27 7.90 -15.15
CA MET A 411 -0.71 8.78 -16.22
C MET A 411 -0.18 8.37 -17.59
N ARG A 412 1.09 7.91 -17.66
CA ARG A 412 1.63 7.33 -18.91
C ARG A 412 0.89 6.08 -19.35
N SER A 413 0.54 5.19 -18.41
CA SER A 413 -0.27 4.00 -18.69
C SER A 413 -1.67 4.37 -19.19
N PHE A 414 -2.33 5.33 -18.54
CA PHE A 414 -3.66 5.83 -18.94
C PHE A 414 -3.65 6.41 -20.36
N THR A 415 -2.65 7.24 -20.66
CA THR A 415 -2.51 7.83 -22.00
C THR A 415 -2.30 6.76 -23.08
N ARG A 416 -1.51 5.72 -22.80
CA ARG A 416 -1.31 4.60 -23.72
C ARG A 416 -2.58 3.77 -23.90
N ALA A 417 -3.29 3.46 -22.80
CA ALA A 417 -4.56 2.74 -22.86
C ALA A 417 -5.59 3.45 -23.74
N ARG A 418 -5.74 4.78 -23.54
CA ARG A 418 -6.66 5.58 -24.37
C ARG A 418 -6.27 5.57 -25.85
N ALA A 419 -5.00 5.73 -26.14
CA ALA A 419 -4.51 5.73 -27.54
C ALA A 419 -4.78 4.39 -28.23
N SER A 420 -4.48 3.26 -27.57
CA SER A 420 -4.73 1.91 -28.08
C SER A 420 -6.22 1.65 -28.29
N HIS A 421 -7.07 2.06 -27.36
CA HIS A 421 -8.52 1.91 -27.45
C HIS A 421 -9.09 2.64 -28.65
N LEU A 422 -8.75 3.92 -28.83
CA LEU A 422 -9.18 4.71 -29.97
C LEU A 422 -8.70 4.14 -31.31
N GLN A 423 -7.52 3.53 -31.37
CA GLN A 423 -7.03 2.86 -32.57
C GLN A 423 -7.86 1.61 -32.89
N THR A 424 -8.18 0.81 -31.88
CA THR A 424 -9.01 -0.39 -32.02
C THR A 424 -10.41 -0.05 -32.50
N ASP A 425 -11.03 1.00 -31.96
CA ASP A 425 -12.36 1.44 -32.36
C ASP A 425 -12.39 1.96 -33.81
N ARG A 426 -11.36 2.69 -34.24
CA ARG A 426 -11.23 3.11 -35.65
C ARG A 426 -11.14 1.92 -36.59
N LEU A 427 -10.33 0.90 -36.23
CA LEU A 427 -10.19 -0.31 -37.04
C LEU A 427 -11.51 -1.07 -37.12
N ARG A 428 -12.25 -1.25 -36.01
CA ARG A 428 -13.58 -1.88 -36.00
C ARG A 428 -14.56 -1.14 -36.86
N SER A 429 -14.63 0.19 -36.78
CA SER A 429 -15.49 1.02 -37.59
C SER A 429 -15.17 0.90 -39.09
N THR A 430 -13.89 0.84 -39.44
CA THR A 430 -13.43 0.66 -40.82
C THR A 430 -13.82 -0.70 -41.37
N VAL A 431 -13.63 -1.78 -40.61
CA VAL A 431 -14.02 -3.15 -41.02
C VAL A 431 -15.53 -3.23 -41.23
N GLN A 432 -16.29 -2.68 -40.30
CA GLN A 432 -17.77 -2.67 -40.40
C GLN A 432 -18.27 -1.89 -41.62
N ALA A 433 -17.62 -0.77 -41.95
CA ALA A 433 -17.95 0.01 -43.18
C ALA A 433 -17.60 -0.78 -44.44
N ILE A 434 -16.53 -1.55 -44.48
CA ILE A 434 -16.15 -2.41 -45.60
C ILE A 434 -17.17 -3.55 -45.75
N GLU A 435 -17.57 -4.22 -44.67
CA GLU A 435 -18.57 -5.30 -44.70
C GLU A 435 -19.94 -4.82 -45.23
N VAL A 436 -20.40 -3.64 -44.80
CA VAL A 436 -21.65 -3.05 -45.29
C VAL A 436 -21.57 -2.74 -46.78
N ASN A 437 -20.47 -2.12 -47.24
CA ASN A 437 -20.28 -1.81 -48.66
C ASN A 437 -20.20 -3.08 -49.51
N THR A 438 -19.52 -4.13 -49.04
CA THR A 438 -19.40 -5.40 -49.74
C THR A 438 -20.77 -6.09 -49.85
N SER A 439 -21.57 -6.06 -48.79
CA SER A 439 -22.92 -6.64 -48.79
C SER A 439 -23.87 -5.90 -49.75
N GLN A 440 -23.75 -4.56 -49.87
CA GLN A 440 -24.51 -3.77 -50.83
C GLN A 440 -24.12 -4.06 -52.28
N LEU A 441 -22.82 -4.27 -52.55
CA LEU A 441 -22.33 -4.63 -53.89
C LEU A 441 -22.72 -6.03 -54.30
N LEU A 442 -22.89 -6.96 -53.39
CA LEU A 442 -23.32 -8.35 -53.67
C LEU A 442 -24.85 -8.49 -53.80
N SER A 443 -25.62 -7.47 -53.40
CA SER A 443 -27.07 -7.45 -53.47
C SER A 443 -27.62 -6.62 -54.64
N ALA A 444 -26.76 -5.94 -55.40
CA ALA A 444 -27.04 -5.23 -56.63
C ALA A 444 -26.67 -6.06 -57.87
#